data_8debe0ca3edd58a336572056ec02ccf3
#
_entry.id   8debe0ca3edd58a336572056ec02ccf3
#
_cell.length_a   1.000
_cell.length_b   1.000
_cell.length_c   1.000
_cell.angle_alpha   90.00
_cell.angle_beta   90.00
_cell.angle_gamma   90.00
#
_symmetry.space_group_name_H-M   'P 1'
#
loop_
_entity.id
_entity.type
_entity.pdbx_description
1 polymer ?
#
loop_
_entity_poly.entity_id
_entity_poly.type
_entity_poly.pdbx_seq_one_letter_code
_entity_poly.pdbx_strand_id
1 'polypeptide(L)'
;MRKLFFLLLFILAAVGGASARQDTLKYRISLKDKAATTYSLEHPEAFLSEKAIERRLKQNLPIDSTDLPVCRKYVDEIRRQGVKIVVTGKWENFVTVSCNDSALIERIAALPFVRKTEKVWIAPGGDGPFMATGRDSLINRPSVHP
;
A
#
# COMPACT_ATOMS: atom_id res chain seq x y z
N MET A 1 -48.45 17.97 -25.87
CA MET A 1 -47.36 17.03 -26.18
C MET A 1 -45.97 17.61 -25.91
N ARG A 2 -45.64 18.83 -26.35
CA ARG A 2 -44.29 19.44 -26.08
C ARG A 2 -43.95 19.63 -24.60
N LYS A 3 -44.91 19.99 -23.74
CA LYS A 3 -44.70 20.19 -22.30
C LYS A 3 -44.45 18.87 -21.55
N LEU A 4 -45.07 17.77 -21.98
CA LEU A 4 -44.83 16.44 -21.42
C LEU A 4 -43.44 15.91 -21.75
N PHE A 5 -42.91 16.24 -22.95
CA PHE A 5 -41.60 15.86 -23.39
C PHE A 5 -40.49 16.53 -22.54
N PHE A 6 -40.64 17.82 -22.23
CA PHE A 6 -39.70 18.56 -21.38
C PHE A 6 -39.76 18.08 -19.94
N LEU A 7 -40.90 17.65 -19.39
CA LEU A 7 -41.03 17.08 -18.07
C LEU A 7 -40.30 15.72 -17.98
N LEU A 8 -40.42 14.88 -19.01
CA LEU A 8 -39.74 13.60 -19.11
C LEU A 8 -38.20 13.76 -19.22
N LEU A 9 -37.76 14.77 -19.96
CA LEU A 9 -36.31 15.08 -20.09
C LEU A 9 -35.71 15.59 -18.79
N PHE A 10 -36.48 16.33 -17.98
CA PHE A 10 -36.04 16.85 -16.69
C PHE A 10 -35.91 15.76 -15.62
N ILE A 11 -36.79 14.74 -15.68
CA ILE A 11 -36.74 13.58 -14.76
C ILE A 11 -35.54 12.70 -15.07
N LEU A 12 -35.16 12.58 -16.36
CA LEU A 12 -33.98 11.78 -16.78
C LEU A 12 -32.65 12.42 -16.37
N ALA A 13 -32.59 13.73 -16.20
CA ALA A 13 -31.41 14.45 -15.76
C ALA A 13 -31.17 14.37 -14.22
N ALA A 14 -32.16 13.97 -13.44
CA ALA A 14 -32.07 13.88 -11.97
C ALA A 14 -31.48 12.55 -11.46
N VAL A 15 -31.17 11.59 -12.33
CA VAL A 15 -30.37 10.39 -11.99
C VAL A 15 -28.88 10.74 -12.08
N GLY A 16 -28.53 11.87 -11.47
CA GLY A 16 -27.14 12.23 -11.19
C GLY A 16 -26.59 11.23 -10.20
N GLY A 17 -25.68 10.37 -10.68
CA GLY A 17 -25.11 9.29 -9.93
C GLY A 17 -24.56 9.74 -8.59
N ALA A 18 -25.21 9.35 -7.51
CA ALA A 18 -24.54 9.24 -6.23
C ALA A 18 -23.42 8.23 -6.43
N SER A 19 -22.21 8.73 -6.68
CA SER A 19 -20.98 7.94 -6.65
C SER A 19 -20.83 7.50 -5.20
N ALA A 20 -21.45 6.38 -4.85
CA ALA A 20 -21.25 5.74 -3.58
C ALA A 20 -19.74 5.49 -3.49
N ARG A 21 -19.07 6.19 -2.57
CA ARG A 21 -17.67 5.94 -2.22
C ARG A 21 -17.64 4.50 -1.75
N GLN A 22 -17.28 3.58 -2.66
CA GLN A 22 -17.10 2.18 -2.29
C GLN A 22 -15.88 2.13 -1.38
N ASP A 23 -16.10 1.87 -0.10
CA ASP A 23 -15.03 1.56 0.85
C ASP A 23 -14.29 0.33 0.32
N THR A 24 -13.19 0.57 -0.37
CA THR A 24 -12.42 -0.49 -1.00
C THR A 24 -11.58 -1.15 0.07
N LEU A 25 -11.79 -2.45 0.27
CA LEU A 25 -11.01 -3.24 1.20
C LEU A 25 -9.53 -3.21 0.80
N LYS A 26 -8.66 -3.11 1.79
CA LYS A 26 -7.21 -3.17 1.60
C LYS A 26 -6.65 -4.43 2.21
N TYR A 27 -5.72 -5.04 1.49
CA TYR A 27 -5.01 -6.24 1.92
C TYR A 27 -3.52 -5.98 1.87
N ARG A 28 -2.83 -6.41 2.94
CA ARG A 28 -1.38 -6.46 2.99
C ARG A 28 -0.92 -7.84 2.54
N ILE A 29 -0.04 -7.87 1.54
CA ILE A 29 0.56 -9.07 0.98
C ILE A 29 2.02 -9.08 1.37
N SER A 30 2.39 -9.93 2.32
CA SER A 30 3.77 -10.12 2.75
C SER A 30 4.48 -11.07 1.78
N LEU A 31 5.67 -10.70 1.33
CA LEU A 31 6.46 -11.48 0.39
C LEU A 31 7.51 -12.31 1.14
N LYS A 32 7.89 -13.47 0.56
CA LYS A 32 8.86 -14.39 1.17
C LYS A 32 10.27 -13.82 1.12
N ASP A 33 10.66 -13.28 -0.01
CA ASP A 33 12.02 -12.85 -0.31
C ASP A 33 12.05 -11.68 -1.29
N LYS A 34 13.25 -11.27 -1.68
CA LYS A 34 13.55 -10.30 -2.72
C LYS A 34 14.44 -10.90 -3.81
N ALA A 35 14.44 -12.24 -3.96
CA ALA A 35 15.40 -12.97 -4.80
C ALA A 35 15.35 -12.59 -6.28
N ALA A 36 14.17 -12.19 -6.79
CA ALA A 36 14.01 -11.77 -8.18
C ALA A 36 14.30 -10.27 -8.40
N THR A 37 14.98 -9.58 -7.44
CA THR A 37 15.39 -8.19 -7.62
C THR A 37 16.49 -8.06 -8.67
N THR A 38 16.55 -6.91 -9.33
CA THR A 38 17.62 -6.54 -10.25
C THR A 38 18.74 -5.74 -9.57
N TYR A 39 18.58 -5.42 -8.28
CA TYR A 39 19.56 -4.64 -7.51
C TYR A 39 20.54 -5.57 -6.80
N SER A 40 21.81 -5.12 -6.71
CA SER A 40 22.88 -5.77 -5.95
C SER A 40 23.26 -4.92 -4.74
N LEU A 41 23.62 -5.55 -3.63
CA LEU A 41 24.15 -4.87 -2.44
C LEU A 41 25.53 -4.25 -2.69
N GLU A 42 26.24 -4.71 -3.72
CA GLU A 42 27.53 -4.16 -4.16
C GLU A 42 27.39 -2.77 -4.80
N HIS A 43 26.18 -2.43 -5.27
CA HIS A 43 25.86 -1.17 -5.92
C HIS A 43 24.70 -0.46 -5.21
N PRO A 44 24.89 -0.01 -3.95
CA PRO A 44 23.82 0.59 -3.15
C PRO A 44 23.32 1.92 -3.71
N GLU A 45 24.13 2.63 -4.50
CA GLU A 45 23.74 3.86 -5.19
C GLU A 45 22.58 3.68 -6.18
N ALA A 46 22.36 2.44 -6.64
CA ALA A 46 21.24 2.13 -7.54
C ALA A 46 19.86 2.18 -6.85
N PHE A 47 19.80 2.11 -5.51
CA PHE A 47 18.53 2.04 -4.76
C PHE A 47 18.53 2.87 -3.46
N LEU A 48 19.65 3.43 -3.03
CA LEU A 48 19.75 4.36 -1.91
C LEU A 48 20.27 5.73 -2.40
N SER A 49 19.79 6.78 -1.75
CA SER A 49 20.36 8.12 -1.99
C SER A 49 21.73 8.24 -1.33
N GLU A 50 22.58 9.09 -1.88
CA GLU A 50 23.91 9.41 -1.34
C GLU A 50 23.85 9.76 0.16
N LYS A 51 22.91 10.63 0.56
CA LYS A 51 22.68 10.97 1.97
C LYS A 51 22.32 9.76 2.85
N ALA A 52 21.63 8.77 2.30
CA ALA A 52 21.28 7.55 3.04
C ALA A 52 22.53 6.67 3.24
N ILE A 53 23.37 6.56 2.22
CA ILE A 53 24.63 5.82 2.27
C ILE A 53 25.59 6.48 3.28
N GLU A 54 25.80 7.80 3.18
CA GLU A 54 26.65 8.54 4.12
C GLU A 54 26.19 8.40 5.58
N ARG A 55 24.89 8.48 5.83
CA ARG A 55 24.33 8.33 7.18
C ARG A 55 24.63 6.95 7.76
N ARG A 56 24.50 5.88 6.95
CA ARG A 56 24.82 4.52 7.36
C ARG A 56 26.31 4.36 7.66
N LEU A 57 27.17 4.91 6.82
CA LEU A 57 28.62 4.92 7.05
C LEU A 57 28.97 5.62 8.37
N LYS A 58 28.42 6.81 8.62
CA LYS A 58 28.62 7.56 9.88
C LYS A 58 28.15 6.82 11.12
N GLN A 59 27.13 5.97 10.98
CA GLN A 59 26.54 5.20 12.08
C GLN A 59 27.09 3.75 12.17
N ASN A 60 28.05 3.37 11.33
CA ASN A 60 28.56 1.99 11.18
C ASN A 60 27.42 0.96 10.97
N LEU A 61 26.38 1.34 10.22
CA LEU A 61 25.28 0.47 9.88
C LEU A 61 25.52 -0.17 8.51
N PRO A 62 25.62 -1.51 8.41
CA PRO A 62 25.80 -2.16 7.12
C PRO A 62 24.55 -1.98 6.25
N ILE A 63 24.78 -1.93 4.93
CA ILE A 63 23.71 -2.01 3.94
C ILE A 63 23.41 -3.49 3.74
N ASP A 64 22.16 -3.91 3.90
CA ASP A 64 21.75 -5.30 3.83
C ASP A 64 20.51 -5.53 2.95
N SER A 65 20.07 -6.77 2.88
CA SER A 65 18.92 -7.17 2.05
C SER A 65 17.61 -6.46 2.41
N THR A 66 17.47 -5.91 3.63
CA THR A 66 16.27 -5.17 4.03
C THR A 66 16.18 -3.82 3.32
N ASP A 67 17.32 -3.26 2.91
CA ASP A 67 17.42 -2.00 2.17
C ASP A 67 17.01 -2.12 0.71
N LEU A 68 17.11 -3.31 0.14
CA LEU A 68 16.68 -3.57 -1.23
C LEU A 68 15.20 -3.21 -1.41
N PRO A 69 14.83 -2.59 -2.53
CA PRO A 69 13.42 -2.37 -2.87
C PRO A 69 12.65 -3.68 -2.94
N VAL A 70 11.33 -3.59 -2.78
CA VAL A 70 10.44 -4.71 -3.07
C VAL A 70 10.63 -5.14 -4.53
N CYS A 71 10.72 -6.45 -4.76
CA CYS A 71 10.97 -7.01 -6.08
C CYS A 71 9.89 -6.55 -7.08
N ARG A 72 10.31 -5.80 -8.10
CA ARG A 72 9.40 -5.25 -9.11
C ARG A 72 8.63 -6.34 -9.87
N LYS A 73 9.27 -7.45 -10.17
CA LYS A 73 8.63 -8.59 -10.84
C LYS A 73 7.45 -9.13 -10.03
N TYR A 74 7.58 -9.20 -8.72
CA TYR A 74 6.49 -9.64 -7.82
C TYR A 74 5.35 -8.62 -7.77
N VAL A 75 5.68 -7.33 -7.68
CA VAL A 75 4.68 -6.25 -7.71
C VAL A 75 3.90 -6.26 -9.02
N ASP A 76 4.57 -6.45 -10.15
CA ASP A 76 3.95 -6.47 -11.47
C ASP A 76 3.08 -7.73 -11.65
N GLU A 77 3.48 -8.88 -11.09
CA GLU A 77 2.68 -10.10 -11.10
C GLU A 77 1.40 -9.95 -10.28
N ILE A 78 1.50 -9.35 -9.08
CA ILE A 78 0.33 -9.01 -8.25
C ILE A 78 -0.60 -8.06 -9.00
N ARG A 79 -0.05 -7.04 -9.66
CA ARG A 79 -0.83 -6.07 -10.46
C ARG A 79 -1.58 -6.74 -11.61
N ARG A 80 -0.96 -7.74 -12.28
CA ARG A 80 -1.59 -8.51 -13.38
C ARG A 80 -2.79 -9.31 -12.92
N GLN A 81 -2.93 -9.62 -11.62
CA GLN A 81 -4.15 -10.23 -11.09
C GLN A 81 -5.37 -9.29 -11.10
N GLY A 82 -5.21 -8.02 -11.47
CA GLY A 82 -6.31 -7.05 -11.59
C GLY A 82 -6.55 -6.21 -10.33
N VAL A 83 -5.64 -6.23 -9.37
CA VAL A 83 -5.74 -5.41 -8.15
C VAL A 83 -4.99 -4.08 -8.29
N LYS A 84 -5.44 -3.07 -7.55
CA LYS A 84 -4.76 -1.78 -7.47
C LYS A 84 -3.70 -1.81 -6.36
N ILE A 85 -2.44 -1.55 -6.73
CA ILE A 85 -1.35 -1.36 -5.77
C ILE A 85 -1.53 -0.02 -5.06
N VAL A 86 -1.50 -0.02 -3.74
CA VAL A 86 -1.64 1.18 -2.89
C VAL A 86 -0.27 1.66 -2.40
N VAL A 87 0.51 0.76 -1.79
CA VAL A 87 1.83 1.06 -1.26
C VAL A 87 2.70 -0.20 -1.22
N THR A 88 4.02 -0.01 -1.27
CA THR A 88 5.02 -1.06 -1.06
C THR A 88 5.92 -0.68 0.11
N GLY A 89 6.22 -1.64 0.98
CA GLY A 89 7.11 -1.45 2.13
C GLY A 89 8.37 -2.32 2.00
N LYS A 90 9.53 -1.66 1.82
CA LYS A 90 10.78 -2.37 1.54
C LYS A 90 11.33 -3.17 2.73
N TRP A 91 11.28 -2.61 3.93
CA TRP A 91 11.88 -3.23 5.11
C TRP A 91 11.14 -4.49 5.55
N GLU A 92 9.82 -4.45 5.57
CA GLU A 92 8.98 -5.60 5.92
C GLU A 92 8.57 -6.43 4.69
N ASN A 93 9.06 -6.06 3.51
CA ASN A 93 8.86 -6.75 2.24
C ASN A 93 7.39 -7.07 1.95
N PHE A 94 6.56 -6.03 1.85
CA PHE A 94 5.13 -6.17 1.60
C PHE A 94 4.62 -5.26 0.48
N VAL A 95 3.45 -5.63 -0.03
CA VAL A 95 2.65 -4.85 -0.97
C VAL A 95 1.25 -4.71 -0.40
N THR A 96 0.71 -3.49 -0.32
CA THR A 96 -0.70 -3.27 0.01
C THR A 96 -1.49 -3.05 -1.27
N VAL A 97 -2.57 -3.81 -1.40
CA VAL A 97 -3.48 -3.73 -2.53
C VAL A 97 -4.87 -3.31 -2.09
N SER A 98 -5.60 -2.70 -3.01
CA SER A 98 -7.01 -2.35 -2.86
C SER A 98 -7.84 -3.28 -3.75
N CYS A 99 -8.74 -4.06 -3.15
CA CYS A 99 -9.54 -5.06 -3.84
C CYS A 99 -10.79 -5.41 -3.02
N ASN A 100 -11.96 -5.51 -3.67
CA ASN A 100 -13.21 -5.94 -3.03
C ASN A 100 -13.55 -7.40 -3.33
N ASP A 101 -12.79 -8.05 -4.22
CA ASP A 101 -12.99 -9.44 -4.61
C ASP A 101 -12.04 -10.36 -3.83
N SER A 102 -12.61 -11.19 -2.95
CA SER A 102 -11.85 -12.15 -2.14
C SER A 102 -11.21 -13.25 -2.99
N ALA A 103 -11.83 -13.65 -4.10
CA ALA A 103 -11.28 -14.68 -4.98
C ALA A 103 -9.96 -14.22 -5.65
N LEU A 104 -9.84 -12.91 -5.94
CA LEU A 104 -8.57 -12.33 -6.40
C LEU A 104 -7.49 -12.42 -5.33
N ILE A 105 -7.84 -12.18 -4.08
CA ILE A 105 -6.89 -12.24 -2.95
C ILE A 105 -6.44 -13.68 -2.71
N GLU A 106 -7.32 -14.67 -2.83
CA GLU A 106 -6.97 -16.09 -2.73
C GLU A 106 -6.00 -16.51 -3.83
N ARG A 107 -6.22 -16.07 -5.07
CA ARG A 107 -5.29 -16.32 -6.19
C ARG A 107 -3.92 -15.69 -5.93
N ILE A 108 -3.89 -14.47 -5.38
CA ILE A 108 -2.64 -13.81 -5.02
C ILE A 108 -1.95 -14.57 -3.88
N ALA A 109 -2.70 -15.05 -2.89
CA ALA A 109 -2.15 -15.83 -1.77
C ALA A 109 -1.50 -17.15 -2.22
N ALA A 110 -1.97 -17.73 -3.33
CA ALA A 110 -1.41 -18.94 -3.94
C ALA A 110 -0.11 -18.73 -4.72
N LEU A 111 0.31 -17.47 -4.97
CA LEU A 111 1.55 -17.19 -5.69
C LEU A 111 2.77 -17.67 -4.88
N PRO A 112 3.78 -18.29 -5.54
CA PRO A 112 4.88 -18.95 -4.85
C PRO A 112 5.74 -18.03 -3.98
N PHE A 113 5.83 -16.77 -4.32
CA PHE A 113 6.59 -15.74 -3.61
C PHE A 113 5.78 -15.02 -2.51
N VAL A 114 4.48 -15.30 -2.36
CA VAL A 114 3.66 -14.74 -1.29
C VAL A 114 3.80 -15.59 -0.05
N ARG A 115 4.07 -14.94 1.09
CA ARG A 115 4.16 -15.58 2.41
C ARG A 115 2.82 -15.58 3.12
N LYS A 116 2.10 -14.43 3.11
CA LYS A 116 0.87 -14.20 3.87
C LYS A 116 0.06 -13.08 3.24
N THR A 117 -1.25 -13.18 3.32
CA THR A 117 -2.19 -12.10 3.01
C THR A 117 -3.00 -11.75 4.25
N GLU A 118 -3.16 -10.47 4.54
CA GLU A 118 -3.90 -9.97 5.69
C GLU A 118 -4.81 -8.83 5.26
N LYS A 119 -6.06 -8.86 5.71
CA LYS A 119 -6.96 -7.73 5.53
C LYS A 119 -6.52 -6.59 6.45
N VAL A 120 -6.28 -5.40 5.89
CA VAL A 120 -5.98 -4.20 6.66
C VAL A 120 -7.30 -3.56 7.05
N TRP A 121 -7.56 -3.47 8.36
CA TRP A 121 -8.73 -2.79 8.87
C TRP A 121 -8.56 -1.27 8.70
N ILE A 122 -9.57 -0.62 8.10
CA ILE A 122 -9.66 0.84 8.00
C ILE A 122 -10.87 1.24 8.80
N ALA A 123 -10.68 2.16 9.76
CA ALA A 123 -11.78 2.68 10.52
C ALA A 123 -12.81 3.35 9.60
N PRO A 124 -14.11 3.07 9.74
CA PRO A 124 -15.14 3.78 9.01
C PRO A 124 -15.02 5.28 9.28
N GLY A 125 -14.91 6.09 8.21
CA GLY A 125 -14.78 7.55 8.31
C GLY A 125 -13.37 8.11 8.58
N GLY A 126 -12.36 7.26 8.66
CA GLY A 126 -10.97 7.69 8.82
C GLY A 126 -10.33 8.04 7.48
N ASP A 127 -10.28 9.30 7.10
CA ASP A 127 -9.48 9.81 5.97
C ASP A 127 -7.99 9.94 6.33
N GLY A 128 -7.59 9.47 7.51
CA GLY A 128 -6.23 9.54 8.01
C GLY A 128 -5.43 8.28 7.71
N PRO A 129 -4.13 8.40 7.41
CA PRO A 129 -3.24 7.26 7.37
C PRO A 129 -3.22 6.61 8.76
N PHE A 130 -3.31 5.29 8.81
CA PHE A 130 -3.28 4.43 10.01
C PHE A 130 -2.14 4.73 11.02
N MET A 131 -1.25 5.66 10.69
CA MET A 131 -0.08 6.06 11.48
C MET A 131 -0.35 7.17 12.51
N ALA A 132 -1.55 7.77 12.57
CA ALA A 132 -1.77 8.92 13.45
C ALA A 132 -2.03 8.57 14.93
N THR A 133 -2.53 7.34 15.22
CA THR A 133 -2.90 6.96 16.59
C THR A 133 -1.74 6.46 17.46
N GLY A 134 -0.59 6.13 16.88
CA GLY A 134 0.56 5.65 17.64
C GLY A 134 1.55 6.74 18.07
N ARG A 135 1.49 7.93 17.45
CA ARG A 135 2.48 8.98 17.70
C ARG A 135 2.07 9.96 18.81
N ASP A 136 0.78 10.17 19.01
CA ASP A 136 0.28 11.10 20.03
C ASP A 136 0.43 10.55 21.46
N SER A 137 0.50 9.24 21.64
CA SER A 137 0.70 8.66 22.97
C SER A 137 2.17 8.70 23.44
N LEU A 138 3.12 8.97 22.55
CA LEU A 138 4.55 9.06 22.91
C LEU A 138 5.04 10.49 23.15
N ILE A 139 4.29 11.50 22.73
CA ILE A 139 4.68 12.92 22.87
C ILE A 139 4.27 13.47 24.25
N ASN A 140 3.34 12.83 24.93
CA ASN A 140 2.80 13.34 26.20
C ASN A 140 3.27 12.53 27.43
N ARG A 141 4.50 11.99 27.42
CA ARG A 141 5.14 11.55 28.66
C ARG A 141 5.78 12.75 29.33
N PRO A 142 5.33 13.16 30.54
CA PRO A 142 6.04 14.15 31.31
C PRO A 142 7.45 13.61 31.57
N SER A 143 8.47 14.40 31.24
CA SER A 143 9.86 14.11 31.56
C SER A 143 9.99 14.12 33.10
N VAL A 144 10.04 12.94 33.68
CA VAL A 144 10.48 12.77 35.07
C VAL A 144 12.00 12.84 35.03
N HIS A 145 12.54 14.00 35.32
CA HIS A 145 13.95 14.14 35.69
C HIS A 145 14.08 13.93 37.21
N PRO A 146 15.04 13.14 37.69
CA PRO A 146 15.40 13.06 39.09
C PRO A 146 16.07 14.32 39.57
#